data_49286c4fa55f3af40d79c35e58976535
#
_entry.id   49286c4fa55f3af40d79c35e58976535
#
_cell.length_a   1.000
_cell.length_b   1.000
_cell.length_c   1.000
_cell.angle_alpha   90.00
_cell.angle_beta   90.00
_cell.angle_gamma   90.00
#
_symmetry.space_group_name_H-M   'P 1'
#
loop_
_entity.id
_entity.type
_entity.pdbx_description
1 polymer ?
#
loop_
_entity_poly.entity_id
_entity_poly.type
_entity_poly.pdbx_seq_one_letter_code
_entity_poly.pdbx_strand_id
1 'polypeptide(L)'
;MKFLFVGLLAGVALAAPAGQTFTGVITDSMCGNAGHASMRMGPTDAECTTACVMAHGALYVLADGKNVYRLTDQETPEKFAAQKVRITGTLDAKTKTIQVDSITTAQ
;
A
#
# COMPACT_ATOMS: atom_id res chain seq x y z
N MET A 1 3.11 40.43 -41.39
CA MET A 1 3.40 39.05 -40.98
C MET A 1 3.01 38.87 -39.55
N LYS A 2 1.98 38.17 -39.33
CA LYS A 2 1.52 37.89 -37.97
C LYS A 2 2.04 36.53 -37.59
N PHE A 3 2.99 36.50 -36.66
CA PHE A 3 3.39 35.25 -36.01
C PHE A 3 2.36 34.93 -34.97
N LEU A 4 1.52 33.97 -35.25
CA LEU A 4 0.72 33.31 -34.27
C LEU A 4 1.67 32.45 -33.47
N PHE A 5 2.15 32.99 -32.36
CA PHE A 5 2.65 32.14 -31.30
C PHE A 5 1.42 31.47 -30.69
N VAL A 6 1.09 30.34 -31.25
CA VAL A 6 0.35 29.36 -30.47
C VAL A 6 1.31 28.95 -29.39
N GLY A 7 1.25 29.63 -28.27
CA GLY A 7 1.87 29.13 -27.06
C GLY A 7 1.25 27.77 -26.80
N LEU A 8 1.99 26.72 -27.09
CA LEU A 8 1.67 25.43 -26.62
C LEU A 8 1.86 25.51 -25.11
N LEU A 9 0.82 25.86 -24.41
CA LEU A 9 0.67 25.57 -23.02
C LEU A 9 0.55 24.05 -22.97
N ALA A 10 1.70 23.39 -22.99
CA ALA A 10 1.77 22.06 -22.47
C ALA A 10 1.31 22.19 -21.02
N GLY A 11 0.04 21.96 -20.79
CA GLY A 11 -0.47 21.78 -19.46
C GLY A 11 0.33 20.65 -18.88
N VAL A 12 1.29 20.98 -18.00
CA VAL A 12 1.88 19.99 -17.14
C VAL A 12 0.73 19.56 -16.27
N ALA A 13 0.04 18.51 -16.69
CA ALA A 13 -0.80 17.79 -15.80
C ALA A 13 0.11 17.33 -14.67
N LEU A 14 -0.05 17.91 -13.48
CA LEU A 14 0.55 17.41 -12.27
C LEU A 14 -0.10 16.07 -11.98
N ALA A 15 0.20 15.08 -12.81
CA ALA A 15 -0.07 13.71 -12.48
C ALA A 15 0.81 13.37 -11.27
N ALA A 16 0.20 12.84 -10.22
CA ALA A 16 0.96 12.19 -9.17
C ALA A 16 1.98 11.25 -9.82
N PRO A 17 3.25 11.22 -9.34
CA PRO A 17 4.26 10.39 -9.97
C PRO A 17 3.78 8.94 -9.98
N ALA A 18 3.50 8.44 -11.18
CA ALA A 18 3.15 7.05 -11.38
C ALA A 18 4.37 6.18 -11.08
N GLY A 19 4.15 5.01 -10.49
CA GLY A 19 5.20 4.03 -10.31
C GLY A 19 6.13 4.29 -9.14
N GLN A 20 5.69 4.97 -8.09
CA GLN A 20 6.41 5.01 -6.83
C GLN A 20 6.51 3.60 -6.24
N THR A 21 7.62 3.32 -5.59
CA THR A 21 7.87 2.02 -4.95
C THR A 21 7.86 2.16 -3.43
N PHE A 22 7.13 1.27 -2.80
CA PHE A 22 7.00 1.18 -1.35
C PHE A 22 7.41 -0.21 -0.91
N THR A 23 8.27 -0.30 0.10
CA THR A 23 8.73 -1.58 0.64
C THR A 23 8.28 -1.70 2.09
N GLY A 24 7.74 -2.84 2.45
CA GLY A 24 7.28 -3.10 3.81
C GLY A 24 6.68 -4.50 3.92
N VAL A 25 5.98 -4.73 5.01
CA VAL A 25 5.34 -6.01 5.30
C VAL A 25 3.84 -5.88 5.16
N ILE A 26 3.22 -6.84 4.51
CA ILE A 26 1.76 -6.96 4.50
C ILE A 26 1.31 -7.44 5.86
N THR A 27 0.51 -6.62 6.52
CA THR A 27 -0.09 -6.95 7.81
C THR A 27 -1.55 -6.48 7.83
N ASP A 28 -2.18 -6.50 8.98
CA ASP A 28 -3.55 -6.01 9.14
C ASP A 28 -3.58 -4.66 9.84
N SER A 29 -4.67 -3.93 9.64
CA SER A 29 -4.84 -2.58 10.15
C SER A 29 -4.96 -2.50 11.68
N MET A 30 -5.24 -3.62 12.35
CA MET A 30 -5.33 -3.66 13.81
C MET A 30 -3.95 -3.75 14.45
N CYS A 31 -3.03 -4.48 13.84
CA CYS A 31 -1.67 -4.64 14.35
C CYS A 31 -0.72 -3.57 13.83
N GLY A 32 -0.79 -3.22 12.53
CA GLY A 32 0.09 -2.21 11.93
C GLY A 32 1.57 -2.52 12.22
N ASN A 33 2.32 -1.51 12.63
CA ASN A 33 3.74 -1.65 12.99
C ASN A 33 3.98 -2.28 14.36
N ALA A 34 2.94 -2.48 15.17
CA ALA A 34 3.08 -3.01 16.52
C ALA A 34 3.35 -4.52 16.58
N GLY A 35 3.11 -5.22 15.47
CA GLY A 35 3.22 -6.68 15.44
C GLY A 35 2.03 -7.40 16.08
N HIS A 36 2.14 -8.70 16.21
CA HIS A 36 1.00 -9.56 16.57
C HIS A 36 1.03 -10.06 18.01
N ALA A 37 2.02 -9.69 18.79
CA ALA A 37 2.24 -10.29 20.13
C ALA A 37 1.11 -10.01 21.12
N SER A 38 0.48 -8.84 21.03
CA SER A 38 -0.57 -8.41 21.96
C SER A 38 -1.97 -8.89 21.58
N MET A 39 -2.17 -9.30 20.32
CA MET A 39 -3.44 -9.82 19.84
C MET A 39 -3.19 -10.94 18.84
N ARG A 40 -2.84 -12.13 19.38
CA ARG A 40 -2.51 -13.29 18.55
C ARG A 40 -3.79 -14.00 18.13
N MET A 41 -4.07 -14.00 16.83
CA MET A 41 -5.27 -14.62 16.23
C MET A 41 -4.95 -15.92 15.49
N GLY A 42 -3.71 -16.38 15.51
CA GLY A 42 -3.29 -17.61 14.85
C GLY A 42 -1.86 -17.97 15.21
N PRO A 43 -1.39 -19.19 14.87
CA PRO A 43 -0.05 -19.68 15.26
C PRO A 43 1.08 -18.97 14.53
N THR A 44 0.84 -18.40 13.35
CA THR A 44 1.82 -17.65 12.59
C THR A 44 1.35 -16.22 12.37
N ASP A 45 2.27 -15.31 12.05
CA ASP A 45 1.93 -13.92 11.74
C ASP A 45 1.03 -13.83 10.50
N ALA A 46 1.27 -14.70 9.52
CA ALA A 46 0.42 -14.76 8.32
C ALA A 46 -1.02 -15.15 8.66
N GLU A 47 -1.20 -16.18 9.47
CA GLU A 47 -2.53 -16.62 9.91
C GLU A 47 -3.20 -15.58 10.81
N CYS A 48 -2.43 -14.93 11.68
CA CYS A 48 -2.91 -13.84 12.51
C CYS A 48 -3.42 -12.67 11.66
N THR A 49 -2.67 -12.24 10.65
CA THR A 49 -3.07 -11.19 9.73
C THR A 49 -4.37 -11.56 9.01
N THR A 50 -4.42 -12.74 8.44
CA THR A 50 -5.58 -13.22 7.70
C THR A 50 -6.83 -13.33 8.59
N ALA A 51 -6.64 -13.85 9.80
CA ALA A 51 -7.74 -13.99 10.76
C ALA A 51 -8.30 -12.62 11.20
N CYS A 52 -7.45 -11.62 11.42
CA CYS A 52 -7.89 -10.27 11.75
C CYS A 52 -8.73 -9.66 10.62
N VAL A 53 -8.31 -9.85 9.38
CA VAL A 53 -9.06 -9.36 8.21
C VAL A 53 -10.41 -10.07 8.11
N MET A 54 -10.44 -11.38 8.22
CA MET A 54 -11.66 -12.16 8.03
C MET A 54 -12.62 -12.08 9.21
N ALA A 55 -12.11 -12.11 10.44
CA ALA A 55 -12.96 -12.19 11.62
C ALA A 55 -13.34 -10.82 12.20
N HIS A 56 -12.48 -9.81 12.04
CA HIS A 56 -12.69 -8.50 12.65
C HIS A 56 -12.88 -7.37 11.64
N GLY A 57 -12.92 -7.68 10.36
CA GLY A 57 -13.07 -6.67 9.33
C GLY A 57 -11.87 -5.73 9.19
N ALA A 58 -10.69 -6.13 9.66
CA ALA A 58 -9.47 -5.39 9.44
C ALA A 58 -9.12 -5.35 7.94
N LEU A 59 -8.31 -4.38 7.55
CA LEU A 59 -7.83 -4.24 6.18
C LEU A 59 -6.39 -4.73 6.08
N TYR A 60 -6.02 -5.25 4.92
CA TYR A 60 -4.61 -5.45 4.59
C TYR A 60 -3.95 -4.09 4.41
N VAL A 61 -2.81 -3.91 5.05
CA VAL A 61 -2.02 -2.68 5.00
C VAL A 61 -0.56 -3.00 4.74
N LEU A 62 0.19 -1.99 4.29
CA LEU A 62 1.64 -2.07 4.20
C LEU A 62 2.25 -1.33 5.39
N ALA A 63 3.03 -2.02 6.20
CA ALA A 63 3.74 -1.44 7.34
C ALA A 63 5.24 -1.43 7.06
N ASP A 64 5.87 -0.27 7.15
CA ASP A 64 7.32 -0.11 6.89
C ASP A 64 8.15 0.15 8.15
N GLY A 65 7.54 0.05 9.31
CA GLY A 65 8.16 0.35 10.60
C GLY A 65 7.91 1.77 11.09
N LYS A 66 7.55 2.69 10.22
CA LYS A 66 7.22 4.08 10.54
C LYS A 66 5.80 4.45 10.09
N ASN A 67 5.44 4.01 8.90
CA ASN A 67 4.16 4.30 8.28
C ASN A 67 3.34 3.05 8.13
N VAL A 68 2.02 3.22 8.18
CA VAL A 68 1.05 2.19 7.82
C VAL A 68 0.22 2.76 6.68
N TYR A 69 0.30 2.11 5.53
CA TYR A 69 -0.41 2.53 4.35
C TYR A 69 -1.61 1.65 4.08
N ARG A 70 -2.75 2.26 3.83
CA ARG A 70 -3.90 1.56 3.28
C ARG A 70 -3.63 1.18 1.83
N LEU A 71 -4.21 0.09 1.40
CA LEU A 71 -4.06 -0.41 0.04
C LEU A 71 -5.42 -0.42 -0.65
N THR A 72 -5.47 0.06 -1.89
CA THR A 72 -6.71 -0.02 -2.69
C THR A 72 -7.03 -1.46 -3.08
N ASP A 73 -6.01 -2.29 -3.24
CA ASP A 73 -6.16 -3.72 -3.50
C ASP A 73 -6.23 -4.47 -2.17
N GLN A 74 -7.34 -5.12 -1.91
CA GLN A 74 -7.59 -5.93 -0.71
C GLN A 74 -7.66 -7.44 -1.00
N GLU A 75 -7.45 -7.84 -2.24
CA GLU A 75 -7.48 -9.24 -2.65
C GLU A 75 -6.07 -9.82 -2.79
N THR A 76 -5.23 -9.18 -3.56
CA THR A 76 -3.85 -9.65 -3.80
C THR A 76 -3.00 -9.73 -2.54
N PRO A 77 -3.10 -8.78 -1.58
CA PRO A 77 -2.29 -8.83 -0.36
C PRO A 77 -2.44 -10.09 0.47
N GLU A 78 -3.58 -10.77 0.40
CA GLU A 78 -3.80 -12.02 1.15
C GLU A 78 -2.69 -13.04 0.91
N LYS A 79 -2.23 -13.16 -0.33
CA LYS A 79 -1.16 -14.09 -0.71
C LYS A 79 0.19 -13.74 -0.09
N PHE A 80 0.36 -12.50 0.32
CA PHE A 80 1.61 -11.97 0.85
C PHE A 80 1.54 -11.68 2.35
N ALA A 81 0.53 -12.16 3.05
CA ALA A 81 0.36 -11.90 4.48
C ALA A 81 1.64 -12.23 5.26
N ALA A 82 2.09 -11.29 6.08
CA ALA A 82 3.32 -11.31 6.86
C ALA A 82 4.62 -11.34 6.04
N GLN A 83 4.54 -11.19 4.75
CA GLN A 83 5.71 -11.16 3.88
C GLN A 83 6.17 -9.74 3.60
N LYS A 84 7.48 -9.58 3.44
CA LYS A 84 8.07 -8.35 2.94
C LYS A 84 7.84 -8.26 1.45
N VAL A 85 7.25 -7.16 1.02
CA VAL A 85 6.86 -6.93 -0.37
C VAL A 85 7.35 -5.58 -0.86
N ARG A 86 7.36 -5.47 -2.18
CA ARG A 86 7.52 -4.21 -2.89
C ARG A 86 6.22 -3.92 -3.62
N ILE A 87 5.65 -2.76 -3.31
CA ILE A 87 4.42 -2.30 -3.95
C ILE A 87 4.78 -1.14 -4.87
N THR A 88 4.33 -1.23 -6.10
CA THR A 88 4.38 -0.12 -7.03
C THR A 88 3.01 0.50 -7.11
N GLY A 89 2.93 1.81 -7.01
CA GLY A 89 1.65 2.50 -7.02
C GLY A 89 1.78 4.00 -6.81
N THR A 90 0.66 4.62 -6.50
CA THR A 90 0.55 6.05 -6.27
C THR A 90 0.02 6.31 -4.87
N LEU A 91 0.73 7.15 -4.11
CA LEU A 91 0.35 7.49 -2.75
C LEU A 91 -0.59 8.70 -2.73
N ASP A 92 -1.73 8.53 -2.08
CA ASP A 92 -2.52 9.65 -1.56
C ASP A 92 -2.02 9.96 -0.15
N ALA A 93 -1.27 11.05 -0.02
CA ALA A 93 -0.64 11.41 1.25
C ALA A 93 -1.64 11.85 2.33
N LYS A 94 -2.81 12.34 1.93
CA LYS A 94 -3.85 12.79 2.88
C LYS A 94 -4.45 11.62 3.65
N THR A 95 -4.70 10.53 2.95
CA THR A 95 -5.35 9.34 3.51
C THR A 95 -4.34 8.24 3.82
N LYS A 96 -3.07 8.42 3.45
CA LYS A 96 -2.03 7.39 3.48
C LYS A 96 -2.48 6.11 2.77
N THR A 97 -3.05 6.28 1.60
CA THR A 97 -3.54 5.17 0.79
C THR A 97 -2.68 5.05 -0.47
N ILE A 98 -2.20 3.85 -0.73
CA ILE A 98 -1.50 3.52 -1.97
C ILE A 98 -2.52 2.94 -2.93
N GLN A 99 -2.66 3.59 -4.08
CA GLN A 99 -3.32 2.98 -5.23
C GLN A 99 -2.35 1.96 -5.81
N VAL A 100 -2.66 0.69 -5.66
CA VAL A 100 -1.75 -0.41 -5.97
C VAL A 100 -1.79 -0.73 -7.46
N ASP A 101 -0.63 -0.69 -8.10
CA ASP A 101 -0.46 -1.18 -9.48
C ASP A 101 0.06 -2.62 -9.47
N SER A 102 1.02 -2.93 -8.61
CA SER A 102 1.58 -4.27 -8.48
C SER A 102 2.15 -4.53 -7.09
N ILE A 103 2.17 -5.79 -6.71
CA ILE A 103 2.81 -6.29 -5.49
C ILE A 103 3.73 -7.43 -5.88
N THR A 104 4.98 -7.34 -5.45
CA THR A 104 5.97 -8.39 -5.63
C THR A 104 6.69 -8.68 -4.33
N THR A 105 7.20 -9.89 -4.19
CA THR A 105 8.01 -10.24 -3.03
C THR A 105 9.28 -9.42 -3.01
N ALA A 106 9.63 -8.81 -1.89
CA ALA A 106 10.91 -8.15 -1.66
C ALA A 106 11.84 -9.10 -0.93
N GLN A 107 13.06 -9.19 -1.44
CA GLN A 107 14.09 -9.97 -0.77
C GLN A 107 15.07 -9.08 -0.04
#